data_f384633a69f697103bc3363346e6e361
#
_entry.id   f384633a69f697103bc3363346e6e361
#
_cell.length_a   1.000
_cell.length_b   1.000
_cell.length_c   1.000
_cell.angle_alpha   90.00
_cell.angle_beta   90.00
_cell.angle_gamma   90.00
#
_symmetry.space_group_name_H-M   'P 1'
#
loop_
_entity.id
_entity.type
_entity.pdbx_description
1 polymer ?
#
loop_
_entity_poly.entity_id
_entity_poly.type
_entity_poly.pdbx_seq_one_letter_code
_entity_poly.pdbx_strand_id
1 'polypeptide(L)'
;ANADVANVMARGDVDAALVPEPWGATLLQQGAKMVLDYDEIYLKGQYDVAVVVVRKEFMENNPDMVEKFLREHKTATQKIHEKPQQVQGKINDELKKTTGKALADNIISESFERILFQTDYSKEAILGLANISKKQGFIKELPDDNLLYAVEKEGGKR
;
A
#
# COMPACT_ATOMS: atom_id res chain seq x y z
N ALA A 1 -11.85 -12.67 4.47
CA ALA A 1 -10.71 -11.74 4.62
C ALA A 1 -9.54 -12.22 3.76
N ASN A 2 -8.57 -11.34 3.40
CA ASN A 2 -7.40 -11.75 2.60
C ASN A 2 -6.62 -12.91 3.26
N ALA A 3 -6.59 -12.96 4.59
CA ALA A 3 -5.95 -14.03 5.34
C ALA A 3 -6.57 -15.43 5.11
N ASP A 4 -7.82 -15.49 4.67
CA ASP A 4 -8.54 -16.74 4.47
C ASP A 4 -8.44 -17.27 3.03
N VAL A 5 -7.98 -16.43 2.09
CA VAL A 5 -7.96 -16.75 0.66
C VAL A 5 -7.17 -18.03 0.37
N ALA A 6 -6.02 -18.19 1.00
CA ALA A 6 -5.19 -19.38 0.83
C ALA A 6 -5.95 -20.67 1.20
N ASN A 7 -6.73 -20.63 2.28
CA ASN A 7 -7.51 -21.79 2.73
C ASN A 7 -8.70 -22.09 1.79
N VAL A 8 -9.41 -21.06 1.31
CA VAL A 8 -10.55 -21.27 0.40
C VAL A 8 -10.09 -21.75 -0.99
N MET A 9 -8.96 -21.27 -1.48
CA MET A 9 -8.33 -21.77 -2.71
C MET A 9 -7.86 -23.22 -2.56
N ALA A 10 -7.22 -23.56 -1.43
CA ALA A 10 -6.75 -24.93 -1.17
C ALA A 10 -7.88 -25.95 -1.11
N ARG A 11 -9.10 -25.53 -0.70
CA ARG A 11 -10.30 -26.38 -0.72
C ARG A 11 -11.00 -26.44 -2.08
N GLY A 12 -10.59 -25.61 -3.03
CA GLY A 12 -11.27 -25.49 -4.32
C GLY A 12 -12.57 -24.69 -4.28
N ASP A 13 -12.80 -23.90 -3.24
CA ASP A 13 -14.00 -23.05 -3.13
C ASP A 13 -13.93 -21.82 -4.04
N VAL A 14 -12.71 -21.43 -4.45
CA VAL A 14 -12.44 -20.37 -5.45
C VAL A 14 -11.28 -20.79 -6.35
N ASP A 15 -11.37 -20.44 -7.64
CA ASP A 15 -10.37 -20.77 -8.66
C ASP A 15 -9.31 -19.68 -8.84
N ALA A 16 -9.64 -18.43 -8.54
CA ALA A 16 -8.74 -17.27 -8.65
C ALA A 16 -9.06 -16.22 -7.58
N ALA A 17 -8.06 -15.41 -7.25
CA ALA A 17 -8.20 -14.33 -6.29
C ALA A 17 -7.35 -13.12 -6.67
N LEU A 18 -7.88 -11.93 -6.44
CA LEU A 18 -7.12 -10.68 -6.47
C LEU A 18 -6.79 -10.28 -5.03
N VAL A 19 -5.53 -10.27 -4.69
CA VAL A 19 -5.06 -10.03 -3.32
C VAL A 19 -3.86 -9.08 -3.29
N PRO A 20 -3.73 -8.23 -2.27
CA PRO A 20 -2.51 -7.43 -2.08
C PRO A 20 -1.39 -8.30 -1.48
N GLU A 21 -0.17 -7.77 -1.48
CA GLU A 21 0.93 -8.35 -0.70
C GLU A 21 0.66 -8.20 0.82
N PRO A 22 1.09 -9.15 1.65
CA PRO A 22 1.92 -10.34 1.35
C PRO A 22 1.11 -11.58 0.91
N TRP A 23 -0.17 -11.44 0.66
CA TRP A 23 -1.05 -12.56 0.32
C TRP A 23 -0.74 -13.14 -1.06
N GLY A 24 -0.34 -12.29 -2.02
CA GLY A 24 0.14 -12.72 -3.33
C GLY A 24 1.35 -13.65 -3.20
N ALA A 25 2.40 -13.23 -2.53
CA ALA A 25 3.59 -14.04 -2.26
C ALA A 25 3.25 -15.34 -1.52
N THR A 26 2.33 -15.27 -0.52
CA THR A 26 1.89 -16.45 0.22
C THR A 26 1.22 -17.48 -0.69
N LEU A 27 0.32 -17.05 -1.59
CA LEU A 27 -0.36 -17.95 -2.52
C LEU A 27 0.61 -18.58 -3.53
N LEU A 28 1.56 -17.80 -4.06
CA LEU A 28 2.59 -18.31 -4.98
C LEU A 28 3.44 -19.39 -4.31
N GLN A 29 3.82 -19.21 -3.05
CA GLN A 29 4.56 -20.22 -2.27
C GLN A 29 3.73 -21.52 -2.05
N GLN A 30 2.41 -21.42 -2.09
CA GLN A 30 1.50 -22.57 -1.98
C GLN A 30 1.15 -23.19 -3.33
N GLY A 31 1.81 -22.78 -4.42
CA GLY A 31 1.66 -23.36 -5.75
C GLY A 31 0.62 -22.68 -6.64
N ALA A 32 0.04 -21.54 -6.21
CA ALA A 32 -0.77 -20.73 -7.11
C ALA A 32 0.10 -20.15 -8.25
N LYS A 33 -0.55 -19.80 -9.36
CA LYS A 33 0.12 -19.15 -10.48
C LYS A 33 -0.38 -17.71 -10.62
N MET A 34 0.53 -16.79 -10.85
CA MET A 34 0.17 -15.43 -11.24
C MET A 34 -0.40 -15.46 -12.67
N VAL A 35 -1.61 -14.94 -12.82
CA VAL A 35 -2.32 -14.87 -14.10
C VAL A 35 -2.28 -13.46 -14.65
N LEU A 36 -2.25 -12.46 -13.75
CA LEU A 36 -2.25 -11.04 -14.08
C LEU A 36 -1.49 -10.29 -12.98
N ASP A 37 -0.53 -9.46 -13.36
CA ASP A 37 0.20 -8.62 -12.40
C ASP A 37 -0.42 -7.22 -12.30
N TYR A 38 -0.06 -6.46 -11.28
CA TYR A 38 -0.59 -5.12 -11.03
C TYR A 38 -0.29 -4.11 -12.14
N ASP A 39 0.86 -4.24 -12.78
CA ASP A 39 1.26 -3.38 -13.91
C ASP A 39 0.40 -3.59 -15.17
N GLU A 40 -0.26 -4.73 -15.29
CA GLU A 40 -1.18 -5.05 -16.38
C GLU A 40 -2.61 -4.55 -16.13
N ILE A 41 -2.97 -4.24 -14.85
CA ILE A 41 -4.34 -3.90 -14.47
C ILE A 41 -4.66 -2.43 -14.74
N TYR A 42 -3.86 -1.51 -14.20
CA TYR A 42 -4.15 -0.08 -14.25
C TYR A 42 -2.88 0.77 -14.15
N LEU A 43 -2.74 1.77 -15.02
CA LEU A 43 -1.61 2.71 -15.04
C LEU A 43 -0.23 2.06 -14.95
N LYS A 44 -0.06 0.87 -15.50
CA LYS A 44 1.20 0.10 -15.45
C LYS A 44 1.71 -0.09 -14.01
N GLY A 45 0.81 -0.40 -13.08
CA GLY A 45 1.12 -0.57 -11.66
C GLY A 45 1.37 0.73 -10.88
N GLN A 46 1.31 1.89 -11.52
CA GLN A 46 1.56 3.18 -10.87
C GLN A 46 0.29 3.75 -10.22
N TYR A 47 -0.24 3.04 -9.25
CA TYR A 47 -1.38 3.48 -8.45
C TYR A 47 -1.20 3.10 -6.99
N ASP A 48 -1.75 3.94 -6.13
CA ASP A 48 -1.58 3.79 -4.68
C ASP A 48 -2.53 2.71 -4.16
N VAL A 49 -1.99 1.61 -3.63
CA VAL A 49 -2.75 0.53 -2.98
C VAL A 49 -2.99 0.80 -1.50
N ALA A 50 -2.18 1.66 -0.90
CA ALA A 50 -2.34 2.12 0.47
C ALA A 50 -1.88 3.58 0.59
N VAL A 51 -2.61 4.37 1.36
CA VAL A 51 -2.32 5.78 1.60
C VAL A 51 -2.48 6.11 3.08
N VAL A 52 -1.74 7.11 3.54
CA VAL A 52 -1.95 7.68 4.87
C VAL A 52 -3.04 8.74 4.79
N VAL A 53 -4.03 8.65 5.66
CA VAL A 53 -5.11 9.64 5.77
C VAL A 53 -5.08 10.31 7.12
N VAL A 54 -5.42 11.60 7.15
CA VAL A 54 -5.53 12.41 8.35
C VAL A 54 -6.87 13.14 8.36
N ARG A 55 -7.51 13.24 9.52
CA ARG A 55 -8.73 14.07 9.65
C ARG A 55 -8.36 15.55 9.50
N LYS A 56 -9.13 16.29 8.71
CA LYS A 56 -8.91 17.72 8.45
C LYS A 56 -8.79 18.53 9.74
N GLU A 57 -9.71 18.38 10.67
CA GLU A 57 -9.70 19.04 11.98
C GLU A 57 -8.42 18.73 12.79
N PHE A 58 -7.93 17.48 12.74
CA PHE A 58 -6.69 17.12 13.42
C PHE A 58 -5.49 17.84 12.80
N MET A 59 -5.42 17.88 11.49
CA MET A 59 -4.36 18.55 10.75
C MET A 59 -4.34 20.06 11.03
N GLU A 60 -5.52 20.71 11.03
CA GLU A 60 -5.66 22.15 11.32
C GLU A 60 -5.24 22.49 12.75
N ASN A 61 -5.56 21.63 13.73
CA ASN A 61 -5.23 21.85 15.15
C ASN A 61 -3.83 21.38 15.54
N ASN A 62 -3.17 20.56 14.73
CA ASN A 62 -1.87 19.94 15.04
C ASN A 62 -0.91 19.93 13.84
N PRO A 63 -0.67 21.07 13.16
CA PRO A 63 0.15 21.11 11.96
C PRO A 63 1.57 20.59 12.17
N ASP A 64 2.22 20.97 13.27
CA ASP A 64 3.59 20.53 13.62
C ASP A 64 3.70 19.01 13.75
N MET A 65 2.65 18.37 14.28
CA MET A 65 2.62 16.92 14.44
C MET A 65 2.50 16.22 13.09
N VAL A 66 1.68 16.77 12.18
CA VAL A 66 1.54 16.26 10.82
C VAL A 66 2.85 16.40 10.07
N GLU A 67 3.51 17.56 10.12
CA GLU A 67 4.82 17.76 9.50
C GLU A 67 5.89 16.82 10.05
N LYS A 68 5.93 16.65 11.38
CA LYS A 68 6.85 15.69 12.00
C LYS A 68 6.59 14.27 11.51
N PHE A 69 5.34 13.84 11.44
CA PHE A 69 4.98 12.52 10.91
C PHE A 69 5.47 12.37 9.46
N LEU A 70 5.25 13.36 8.60
CA LEU A 70 5.66 13.31 7.19
C LEU A 70 7.19 13.22 7.04
N ARG A 71 7.96 13.95 7.85
CA ARG A 71 9.43 13.82 7.87
C ARG A 71 9.89 12.42 8.27
N GLU A 72 9.29 11.87 9.33
CA GLU A 72 9.63 10.51 9.78
C GLU A 72 9.20 9.45 8.77
N HIS A 73 8.05 9.63 8.13
CA HIS A 73 7.58 8.76 7.05
C HIS A 73 8.57 8.76 5.88
N LYS A 74 9.01 9.95 5.44
CA LYS A 74 10.04 10.09 4.40
C LYS A 74 11.34 9.40 4.78
N THR A 75 11.80 9.61 6.01
CA THR A 75 13.02 8.97 6.53
C THR A 75 12.88 7.45 6.58
N ALA A 76 11.73 6.94 7.00
CA ALA A 76 11.46 5.50 7.03
C ALA A 76 11.45 4.90 5.62
N THR A 77 10.80 5.57 4.66
CA THR A 77 10.76 5.15 3.26
C THR A 77 12.17 5.11 2.65
N GLN A 78 12.99 6.11 2.90
CA GLN A 78 14.39 6.10 2.47
C GLN A 78 15.16 4.90 3.04
N LYS A 79 14.97 4.56 4.31
CA LYS A 79 15.60 3.38 4.91
C LYS A 79 15.17 2.06 4.28
N ILE A 80 13.93 1.97 3.81
CA ILE A 80 13.45 0.79 3.05
C ILE A 80 14.30 0.62 1.78
N HIS A 81 14.56 1.70 1.04
CA HIS A 81 15.37 1.64 -0.17
C HIS A 81 16.86 1.39 0.09
N GLU A 82 17.41 2.02 1.12
CA GLU A 82 18.84 1.91 1.43
C GLU A 82 19.22 0.58 2.09
N LYS A 83 18.35 0.03 2.92
CA LYS A 83 18.62 -1.15 3.76
C LYS A 83 17.41 -2.10 3.81
N PRO A 84 16.93 -2.61 2.66
CA PRO A 84 15.69 -3.36 2.58
C PRO A 84 15.69 -4.59 3.52
N GLN A 85 16.73 -5.38 3.54
CA GLN A 85 16.83 -6.58 4.38
C GLN A 85 16.73 -6.26 5.87
N GLN A 86 17.38 -5.19 6.34
CA GLN A 86 17.31 -4.78 7.74
C GLN A 86 15.90 -4.30 8.11
N VAL A 87 15.22 -3.61 7.19
CA VAL A 87 13.86 -3.12 7.41
C VAL A 87 12.87 -4.29 7.38
N GLN A 88 13.02 -5.24 6.47
CA GLN A 88 12.22 -6.47 6.41
C GLN A 88 12.24 -7.21 7.75
N GLY A 89 13.42 -7.42 8.33
CA GLY A 89 13.56 -8.05 9.65
C GLY A 89 12.80 -7.30 10.74
N LYS A 90 12.93 -5.98 10.80
CA LYS A 90 12.22 -5.15 11.79
C LYS A 90 10.70 -5.20 11.62
N ILE A 91 10.21 -5.13 10.37
CA ILE A 91 8.78 -5.24 10.07
C ILE A 91 8.26 -6.61 10.48
N ASN A 92 9.02 -7.67 10.19
CA ASN A 92 8.63 -9.03 10.55
C ASN A 92 8.59 -9.25 12.07
N ASP A 93 9.53 -8.67 12.80
CA ASP A 93 9.52 -8.68 14.27
C ASP A 93 8.29 -7.95 14.83
N GLU A 94 7.91 -6.81 14.23
CA GLU A 94 6.74 -6.04 14.66
C GLU A 94 5.43 -6.75 14.30
N LEU A 95 5.35 -7.39 13.14
CA LEU A 95 4.24 -8.26 12.76
C LEU A 95 4.08 -9.39 13.80
N LYS A 96 5.16 -10.04 14.18
CA LYS A 96 5.13 -11.09 15.20
C LYS A 96 4.60 -10.59 16.54
N LYS A 97 5.00 -9.40 16.99
CA LYS A 97 4.51 -8.81 18.23
C LYS A 97 3.02 -8.48 18.18
N THR A 98 2.54 -7.92 17.08
CA THR A 98 1.18 -7.42 16.95
C THR A 98 0.17 -8.51 16.59
N THR A 99 0.56 -9.50 15.79
CA THR A 99 -0.31 -10.54 15.26
C THR A 99 -0.05 -11.92 15.88
N GLY A 100 1.02 -12.06 16.65
CA GLY A 100 1.49 -13.34 17.21
C GLY A 100 2.25 -14.22 16.19
N LYS A 101 2.33 -13.83 14.91
CA LYS A 101 2.93 -14.65 13.85
C LYS A 101 3.80 -13.81 12.93
N ALA A 102 5.04 -14.27 12.71
CA ALA A 102 5.92 -13.72 11.68
C ALA A 102 5.61 -14.33 10.30
N LEU A 103 5.94 -13.61 9.24
CA LEU A 103 5.99 -14.16 7.88
C LEU A 103 7.28 -14.96 7.70
N ALA A 104 7.27 -15.95 6.80
CA ALA A 104 8.49 -16.59 6.35
C ALA A 104 9.38 -15.57 5.60
N ASP A 105 10.70 -15.70 5.72
CA ASP A 105 11.65 -14.72 5.18
C ASP A 105 11.54 -14.57 3.65
N ASN A 106 11.25 -15.64 2.93
CA ASN A 106 11.03 -15.61 1.50
C ASN A 106 9.72 -14.86 1.14
N ILE A 107 8.65 -15.02 1.91
CA ILE A 107 7.38 -14.29 1.68
C ILE A 107 7.56 -12.79 1.86
N ILE A 108 8.24 -12.36 2.93
CA ILE A 108 8.46 -10.92 3.14
C ILE A 108 9.39 -10.34 2.07
N SER A 109 10.43 -11.07 1.66
CA SER A 109 11.33 -10.63 0.60
C SER A 109 10.62 -10.47 -0.74
N GLU A 110 9.86 -11.49 -1.16
CA GLU A 110 9.08 -11.46 -2.41
C GLU A 110 8.01 -10.36 -2.41
N SER A 111 7.37 -10.11 -1.25
CA SER A 111 6.41 -9.01 -1.11
C SER A 111 7.07 -7.65 -1.32
N PHE A 112 8.28 -7.45 -0.78
CA PHE A 112 9.03 -6.20 -0.94
C PHE A 112 9.47 -5.96 -2.39
N GLU A 113 9.70 -6.99 -3.17
CA GLU A 113 10.03 -6.88 -4.60
C GLU A 113 8.85 -6.38 -5.44
N ARG A 114 7.62 -6.62 -4.98
CA ARG A 114 6.39 -6.22 -5.69
C ARG A 114 5.75 -4.95 -5.16
N ILE A 115 6.18 -4.43 -4.01
CA ILE A 115 5.67 -3.20 -3.42
C ILE A 115 6.60 -2.05 -3.74
N LEU A 116 6.08 -1.02 -4.39
CA LEU A 116 6.77 0.25 -4.53
C LEU A 116 6.50 1.12 -3.29
N PHE A 117 7.53 1.31 -2.47
CA PHE A 117 7.45 2.20 -1.31
C PHE A 117 7.79 3.62 -1.73
N GLN A 118 6.86 4.55 -1.55
CA GLN A 118 7.04 5.95 -1.93
C GLN A 118 6.35 6.90 -0.96
N THR A 119 6.72 8.17 -0.99
CA THR A 119 6.15 9.22 -0.14
C THR A 119 5.19 10.12 -0.89
N ASP A 120 5.29 10.12 -2.22
CA ASP A 120 4.41 10.88 -3.09
C ASP A 120 3.22 10.01 -3.50
N TYR A 121 2.06 10.60 -3.60
CA TYR A 121 0.86 9.93 -4.13
C TYR A 121 0.62 10.33 -5.60
N SER A 122 -0.05 9.47 -6.34
CA SER A 122 -0.47 9.76 -7.71
C SER A 122 -1.87 10.37 -7.72
N LYS A 123 -1.94 11.71 -7.90
CA LYS A 123 -3.24 12.40 -8.07
C LYS A 123 -4.04 11.82 -9.23
N GLU A 124 -3.39 11.50 -10.34
CA GLU A 124 -4.02 10.87 -11.51
C GLU A 124 -4.64 9.53 -11.16
N ALA A 125 -3.90 8.68 -10.44
CA ALA A 125 -4.39 7.36 -10.04
C ALA A 125 -5.58 7.47 -9.10
N ILE A 126 -5.50 8.32 -8.07
CA ILE A 126 -6.57 8.51 -7.08
C ILE A 126 -7.85 9.03 -7.75
N LEU A 127 -7.75 10.08 -8.57
CA LEU A 127 -8.92 10.63 -9.27
C LEU A 127 -9.46 9.69 -10.35
N GLY A 128 -8.58 8.94 -11.03
CA GLY A 128 -8.97 7.93 -11.98
C GLY A 128 -9.75 6.79 -11.33
N LEU A 129 -9.28 6.26 -10.19
CA LEU A 129 -10.00 5.25 -9.42
C LEU A 129 -11.31 5.79 -8.85
N ALA A 130 -11.37 7.06 -8.42
CA ALA A 130 -12.60 7.70 -8.00
C ALA A 130 -13.62 7.78 -9.16
N ASN A 131 -13.19 8.14 -10.36
CA ASN A 131 -14.04 8.14 -11.56
C ASN A 131 -14.60 6.74 -11.89
N ILE A 132 -13.74 5.71 -11.83
CA ILE A 132 -14.16 4.31 -12.03
C ILE A 132 -15.18 3.92 -10.96
N SER A 133 -14.92 4.23 -9.69
CA SER A 133 -15.80 3.95 -8.55
C SER A 133 -17.16 4.62 -8.71
N LYS A 134 -17.19 5.89 -9.17
CA LYS A 134 -18.43 6.60 -9.46
C LYS A 134 -19.20 5.96 -10.60
N LYS A 135 -18.52 5.62 -11.70
CA LYS A 135 -19.14 4.95 -12.86
C LYS A 135 -19.74 3.59 -12.49
N GLN A 136 -19.13 2.87 -11.55
CA GLN A 136 -19.63 1.60 -11.05
C GLN A 136 -20.65 1.74 -9.91
N GLY A 137 -20.97 2.95 -9.47
CA GLY A 137 -21.97 3.22 -8.44
C GLY A 137 -21.48 3.00 -6.99
N PHE A 138 -20.19 2.79 -6.77
CA PHE A 138 -19.62 2.66 -5.42
C PHE A 138 -19.59 3.96 -4.66
N ILE A 139 -19.44 5.10 -5.37
CA ILE A 139 -19.55 6.44 -4.80
C ILE A 139 -20.52 7.29 -5.62
N LYS A 140 -21.20 8.22 -4.97
CA LYS A 140 -22.20 9.11 -5.62
C LYS A 140 -21.56 10.33 -6.27
N GLU A 141 -20.53 10.87 -5.61
CA GLU A 141 -19.85 12.10 -6.01
C GLU A 141 -18.35 11.90 -6.05
N LEU A 142 -17.66 12.65 -6.90
CA LEU A 142 -16.21 12.68 -6.92
C LEU A 142 -15.70 13.47 -5.70
N PRO A 143 -14.54 13.09 -5.16
CA PRO A 143 -13.88 13.89 -4.13
C PRO A 143 -13.55 15.29 -4.68
N ASP A 144 -13.60 16.29 -3.81
CA ASP A 144 -13.13 17.63 -4.14
C ASP A 144 -11.57 17.70 -4.10
N ASP A 145 -11.03 18.81 -4.59
CA ASP A 145 -9.58 19.02 -4.65
C ASP A 145 -8.92 19.10 -3.26
N ASN A 146 -9.70 19.32 -2.18
CA ASN A 146 -9.20 19.40 -0.81
C ASN A 146 -8.96 18.01 -0.18
N LEU A 147 -9.34 16.93 -0.87
CA LEU A 147 -9.04 15.56 -0.42
C LEU A 147 -7.53 15.30 -0.38
N LEU A 148 -6.80 15.90 -1.32
CA LEU A 148 -5.37 15.63 -1.50
C LEU A 148 -4.54 16.71 -0.84
N TYR A 149 -3.86 16.34 0.25
CA TYR A 149 -2.94 17.24 0.94
C TYR A 149 -1.60 17.28 0.21
N ALA A 150 -1.31 18.41 -0.41
CA ALA A 150 0.01 18.64 -0.98
C ALA A 150 0.96 19.09 0.14
N VAL A 151 1.96 18.27 0.44
CA VAL A 151 3.13 18.73 1.18
C VAL A 151 3.87 19.69 0.26
N GLU A 152 3.94 20.97 0.59
CA GLU A 152 4.78 21.89 -0.15
C GLU A 152 6.20 21.34 -0.18
N LYS A 153 6.77 21.15 -1.37
CA LYS A 153 8.15 20.71 -1.52
C LYS A 153 9.02 21.77 -0.87
N GLU A 154 9.60 21.47 0.30
CA GLU A 154 10.67 22.31 0.84
C GLU A 154 11.76 22.45 -0.23
N GLY A 155 11.92 23.66 -0.74
CA GLY A 155 13.06 24.03 -1.55
C GLY A 155 12.86 24.11 -3.07
N GLY A 156 11.83 24.79 -3.52
CA GLY A 156 11.76 25.37 -4.86
C GLY A 156 11.78 26.89 -4.78
N LYS A 157 12.84 27.49 -4.25
CA LYS A 157 13.16 28.88 -4.62
C LYS A 157 13.64 28.85 -6.06
N ARG A 158 12.78 29.41 -6.96
CA ARG A 158 12.99 30.05 -8.27
C ARG A 158 14.12 29.50 -9.14
#